data_9737fdf4d74ad627171c12763667d52e
#
_entry.id   9737fdf4d74ad627171c12763667d52e
#
_cell.length_a   1.000
_cell.length_b   1.000
_cell.length_c   1.000
_cell.angle_alpha   90.00
_cell.angle_beta   90.00
_cell.angle_gamma   90.00
#
_symmetry.space_group_name_H-M   'P 1'
#
loop_
_entity.id
_entity.type
_entity.pdbx_description
1 polymer ?
#
loop_
_entity_poly.entity_id
_entity_poly.type
_entity_poly.pdbx_seq_one_letter_code
_entity_poly.pdbx_strand_id
1 'polypeptide(L)'
;MFSKFKKLKLATLAFATVIAGGAVADTIKIAGWGAKSGPLRSFGVNSEAIIKAAIDRVNENGGVKLADGSMAKMSYDYYDSACNAEQGIAIARKVASETNALIGIGPTCSGVAAASFGVFQKKVGDSSDTGLQMPLLTDTAVRNGLAKISQWTFRNTPNEPDMYDKLFAWIAKTNPNIKTIYGGTETNQGHSAGTYSKVIVQAAIRHGFEWVNGPIDEVSDKIGSGFKNV
;
A
#
# COMPACT_ATOMS: atom_id res chain seq x y z
N MET A 1 83.64 10.55 44.56
CA MET A 1 83.39 10.84 43.15
C MET A 1 82.20 9.97 42.76
N PHE A 2 80.97 10.40 43.04
CA PHE A 2 79.72 9.60 42.78
C PHE A 2 78.74 10.38 41.93
N SER A 3 78.54 9.90 40.73
CA SER A 3 77.59 10.41 39.74
C SER A 3 76.18 10.09 40.15
N LYS A 4 75.32 11.11 40.22
CA LYS A 4 73.86 10.97 40.48
C LYS A 4 73.14 10.63 39.19
N PHE A 5 72.65 9.40 39.07
CA PHE A 5 71.66 9.04 38.00
C PHE A 5 70.32 9.60 38.36
N LYS A 6 69.82 10.56 37.58
CA LYS A 6 68.40 11.01 37.62
C LYS A 6 67.52 9.97 36.95
N LYS A 7 66.58 9.40 37.69
CA LYS A 7 65.56 8.52 37.17
C LYS A 7 64.55 9.36 36.39
N LEU A 8 64.54 9.19 35.07
CA LEU A 8 63.55 9.74 34.19
C LEU A 8 62.31 8.87 34.33
N LYS A 9 61.24 9.39 34.90
CA LYS A 9 59.88 8.72 34.90
C LYS A 9 59.24 8.90 33.52
N LEU A 10 59.20 7.84 32.77
CA LEU A 10 58.41 7.77 31.52
C LEU A 10 56.97 7.68 31.90
N ALA A 11 56.21 8.75 31.68
CA ALA A 11 54.74 8.75 31.79
C ALA A 11 54.16 8.12 30.51
N THR A 12 53.70 6.87 30.63
CA THR A 12 52.98 6.20 29.56
C THR A 12 51.58 6.82 29.47
N LEU A 13 51.35 7.65 28.46
CA LEU A 13 50.04 8.18 28.14
C LEU A 13 49.24 7.08 27.46
N ALA A 14 48.37 6.42 28.21
CA ALA A 14 47.42 5.46 27.64
C ALA A 14 46.38 6.24 26.84
N PHE A 15 46.49 6.20 25.53
CA PHE A 15 45.41 6.64 24.62
C PHE A 15 44.29 5.60 24.69
N ALA A 16 43.27 5.88 25.47
CA ALA A 16 42.04 5.14 25.41
C ALA A 16 41.31 5.52 24.08
N THR A 17 41.51 4.75 23.04
CA THR A 17 40.66 4.78 21.87
C THR A 17 39.26 4.34 22.31
N VAL A 18 38.39 5.29 22.56
CA VAL A 18 36.95 5.04 22.62
C VAL A 18 36.54 4.63 21.21
N ILE A 19 36.50 3.32 20.98
CA ILE A 19 35.75 2.78 19.84
C ILE A 19 34.30 3.09 20.18
N ALA A 20 33.82 4.21 19.66
CA ALA A 20 32.39 4.43 19.54
C ALA A 20 31.87 3.30 18.65
N GLY A 21 31.52 2.19 19.29
CA GLY A 21 30.72 1.16 18.63
C GLY A 21 29.44 1.85 18.16
N GLY A 22 29.43 2.22 16.88
CA GLY A 22 28.20 2.67 16.27
C GLY A 22 27.18 1.57 16.52
N ALA A 23 26.18 1.85 17.35
CA ALA A 23 25.01 1.00 17.43
C ALA A 23 24.56 0.80 16.00
N VAL A 24 24.54 -0.46 15.55
CA VAL A 24 23.95 -0.79 14.25
C VAL A 24 22.51 -0.34 14.39
N ALA A 25 22.19 0.77 13.75
CA ALA A 25 20.85 1.32 13.82
C ALA A 25 19.88 0.24 13.34
N ASP A 26 18.93 -0.14 14.20
CA ASP A 26 17.93 -1.12 13.85
C ASP A 26 17.26 -0.72 12.53
N THR A 27 17.15 -1.66 11.60
CA THR A 27 16.49 -1.40 10.33
C THR A 27 15.00 -1.66 10.49
N ILE A 28 14.19 -0.63 10.29
CA ILE A 28 12.72 -0.78 10.20
C ILE A 28 12.38 -1.43 8.87
N LYS A 29 11.95 -2.67 8.91
CA LYS A 29 11.56 -3.39 7.70
C LYS A 29 10.11 -3.15 7.37
N ILE A 30 9.84 -2.76 6.12
CA ILE A 30 8.53 -2.64 5.53
C ILE A 30 8.43 -3.66 4.40
N ALA A 31 7.30 -4.30 4.25
CA ALA A 31 7.03 -5.17 3.13
C ALA A 31 5.77 -4.73 2.40
N GLY A 32 5.71 -4.97 1.08
CA GLY A 32 4.54 -4.67 0.29
C GLY A 32 4.28 -5.73 -0.76
N TRP A 33 3.08 -5.69 -1.32
CA TRP A 33 2.73 -6.54 -2.45
C TRP A 33 1.63 -5.93 -3.31
N GLY A 34 1.71 -6.19 -4.59
CA GLY A 34 0.75 -5.75 -5.59
C GLY A 34 0.91 -6.50 -6.90
N ALA A 35 0.22 -6.07 -7.93
CA ALA A 35 0.34 -6.67 -9.24
C ALA A 35 1.59 -6.13 -9.96
N LYS A 36 2.69 -6.89 -9.98
CA LYS A 36 3.88 -6.59 -10.81
C LYS A 36 3.85 -7.30 -12.16
N SER A 37 2.89 -8.18 -12.35
CA SER A 37 2.62 -8.90 -13.59
C SER A 37 1.13 -8.86 -13.94
N GLY A 38 0.78 -9.31 -15.14
CA GLY A 38 -0.59 -9.34 -15.62
C GLY A 38 -1.14 -7.97 -16.05
N PRO A 39 -2.45 -7.88 -16.35
CA PRO A 39 -3.09 -6.67 -16.91
C PRO A 39 -2.99 -5.43 -16.01
N LEU A 40 -2.94 -5.62 -14.68
CA LEU A 40 -2.85 -4.53 -13.70
C LEU A 40 -1.41 -4.21 -13.25
N ARG A 41 -0.41 -4.69 -14.01
CA ARG A 41 1.02 -4.51 -13.70
C ARG A 41 1.41 -3.06 -13.40
N SER A 42 0.87 -2.12 -14.14
CA SER A 42 1.20 -0.69 -13.96
C SER A 42 0.88 -0.18 -12.55
N PHE A 43 -0.18 -0.66 -11.92
CA PHE A 43 -0.52 -0.27 -10.56
C PHE A 43 0.54 -0.73 -9.56
N GLY A 44 0.90 -2.01 -9.56
CA GLY A 44 1.88 -2.55 -8.61
C GLY A 44 3.28 -1.99 -8.80
N VAL A 45 3.72 -1.85 -10.05
CA VAL A 45 5.05 -1.27 -10.35
C VAL A 45 5.13 0.19 -9.93
N ASN A 46 4.08 0.99 -10.17
CA ASN A 46 4.05 2.38 -9.74
C ASN A 46 3.98 2.50 -8.21
N SER A 47 3.19 1.66 -7.54
CA SER A 47 3.14 1.62 -6.07
C SER A 47 4.51 1.29 -5.48
N GLU A 48 5.19 0.26 -5.98
CA GLU A 48 6.56 -0.09 -5.55
C GLU A 48 7.52 1.09 -5.70
N ALA A 49 7.52 1.74 -6.86
CA ALA A 49 8.42 2.85 -7.16
C ALA A 49 8.17 4.05 -6.22
N ILE A 50 6.90 4.42 -6.00
CA ILE A 50 6.54 5.56 -5.15
C ILE A 50 6.90 5.28 -3.69
N ILE A 51 6.59 4.09 -3.18
CA ILE A 51 6.89 3.72 -1.79
C ILE A 51 8.39 3.67 -1.59
N LYS A 52 9.14 3.07 -2.53
CA LYS A 52 10.60 3.04 -2.48
C LYS A 52 11.18 4.46 -2.46
N ALA A 53 10.73 5.34 -3.32
CA ALA A 53 11.21 6.74 -3.35
C ALA A 53 10.92 7.48 -2.04
N ALA A 54 9.75 7.22 -1.41
CA ALA A 54 9.43 7.80 -0.11
C ALA A 54 10.37 7.29 1.00
N ILE A 55 10.67 6.00 1.01
CA ILE A 55 11.60 5.37 1.96
C ILE A 55 13.03 5.88 1.75
N ASP A 56 13.49 5.95 0.50
CA ASP A 56 14.82 6.48 0.17
C ASP A 56 14.95 7.92 0.68
N ARG A 57 13.93 8.77 0.49
CA ARG A 57 13.91 10.14 1.01
C ARG A 57 13.97 10.21 2.54
N VAL A 58 13.24 9.35 3.24
CA VAL A 58 13.33 9.26 4.71
C VAL A 58 14.76 8.86 5.12
N ASN A 59 15.33 7.90 4.44
CA ASN A 59 16.69 7.42 4.71
C ASN A 59 17.76 8.48 4.44
N GLU A 60 17.64 9.24 3.36
CA GLU A 60 18.54 10.37 3.02
C GLU A 60 18.50 11.44 4.13
N ASN A 61 17.34 11.69 4.71
CA ASN A 61 17.16 12.63 5.81
C ASN A 61 17.55 12.05 7.21
N GLY A 62 18.29 10.96 7.25
CA GLY A 62 18.80 10.37 8.49
C GLY A 62 18.02 9.13 8.95
N GLY A 63 16.83 8.89 8.45
CA GLY A 63 15.97 7.78 8.86
C GLY A 63 14.84 8.20 9.82
N VAL A 64 14.34 7.25 10.59
CA VAL A 64 13.27 7.44 11.58
C VAL A 64 13.87 7.55 12.97
N LYS A 65 13.47 8.57 13.73
CA LYS A 65 13.88 8.70 15.13
C LYS A 65 13.08 7.73 16.00
N LEU A 66 13.77 6.87 16.71
CA LEU A 66 13.19 5.93 17.65
C LEU A 66 12.92 6.54 19.02
N ALA A 67 12.21 5.83 19.88
CA ALA A 67 11.83 6.29 21.21
C ALA A 67 13.04 6.54 22.14
N ASP A 68 14.11 5.81 21.94
CA ASP A 68 15.38 5.97 22.67
C ASP A 68 16.27 7.11 22.14
N GLY A 69 15.78 7.82 21.09
CA GLY A 69 16.50 8.91 20.44
C GLY A 69 17.44 8.49 19.33
N SER A 70 17.69 7.20 19.11
CA SER A 70 18.48 6.70 17.99
C SER A 70 17.77 6.88 16.64
N MET A 71 18.52 6.78 15.54
CA MET A 71 18.00 6.88 14.19
C MET A 71 18.04 5.51 13.50
N ALA A 72 16.91 5.05 12.99
CA ALA A 72 16.78 3.80 12.24
C ALA A 72 16.58 4.08 10.75
N LYS A 73 17.26 3.31 9.90
CA LYS A 73 16.97 3.29 8.46
C LYS A 73 15.78 2.38 8.18
N MET A 74 15.11 2.63 7.06
CA MET A 74 14.03 1.79 6.57
C MET A 74 14.50 0.92 5.42
N SER A 75 14.00 -0.32 5.36
CA SER A 75 14.16 -1.21 4.20
C SER A 75 12.79 -1.62 3.66
N TYR A 76 12.73 -1.96 2.38
CA TYR A 76 11.48 -2.29 1.72
C TYR A 76 11.63 -3.49 0.78
N ASP A 77 10.80 -4.51 1.01
CA ASP A 77 10.64 -5.64 0.11
C ASP A 77 9.27 -5.58 -0.54
N TYR A 78 9.18 -5.82 -1.85
CA TYR A 78 7.92 -5.82 -2.58
C TYR A 78 7.72 -7.11 -3.37
N TYR A 79 6.56 -7.75 -3.18
CA TYR A 79 6.20 -9.03 -3.75
C TYR A 79 5.14 -8.88 -4.85
N ASP A 80 5.22 -9.74 -5.87
CA ASP A 80 4.20 -9.80 -6.93
C ASP A 80 3.05 -10.72 -6.51
N SER A 81 1.85 -10.17 -6.40
CA SER A 81 0.63 -10.95 -6.21
C SER A 81 -0.11 -11.27 -7.51
N ALA A 82 0.34 -10.75 -8.65
CA ALA A 82 -0.30 -10.87 -9.96
C ALA A 82 -1.83 -10.57 -9.93
N CYS A 83 -2.29 -9.76 -8.98
CA CYS A 83 -3.72 -9.55 -8.69
C CYS A 83 -4.50 -10.85 -8.35
N ASN A 84 -3.81 -11.89 -7.87
CA ASN A 84 -4.37 -13.17 -7.50
C ASN A 84 -4.58 -13.25 -5.98
N ALA A 85 -5.79 -13.63 -5.56
CA ALA A 85 -6.17 -13.65 -4.15
C ALA A 85 -5.38 -14.68 -3.32
N GLU A 86 -5.13 -15.86 -3.85
CA GLU A 86 -4.40 -16.93 -3.17
C GLU A 86 -2.93 -16.54 -2.97
N GLN A 87 -2.31 -15.97 -4.01
CA GLN A 87 -0.95 -15.42 -3.90
C GLN A 87 -0.89 -14.29 -2.86
N GLY A 88 -1.88 -13.40 -2.82
CA GLY A 88 -1.96 -12.35 -1.82
C GLY A 88 -2.04 -12.87 -0.40
N ILE A 89 -2.83 -13.92 -0.16
CA ILE A 89 -2.90 -14.61 1.15
C ILE A 89 -1.55 -15.22 1.51
N ALA A 90 -0.90 -15.93 0.57
CA ALA A 90 0.40 -16.55 0.80
C ALA A 90 1.46 -15.50 1.15
N ILE A 91 1.48 -14.38 0.44
CA ILE A 91 2.41 -13.27 0.72
C ILE A 91 2.10 -12.64 2.09
N ALA A 92 0.84 -12.40 2.42
CA ALA A 92 0.47 -11.85 3.73
C ALA A 92 0.97 -12.73 4.88
N ARG A 93 0.80 -14.05 4.77
CA ARG A 93 1.32 -15.03 5.75
C ARG A 93 2.84 -14.98 5.83
N LYS A 94 3.54 -15.04 4.69
CA LYS A 94 4.99 -14.95 4.61
C LYS A 94 5.51 -13.67 5.26
N VAL A 95 4.95 -12.52 4.90
CA VAL A 95 5.39 -11.22 5.43
C VAL A 95 5.20 -11.14 6.94
N ALA A 96 4.04 -11.56 7.45
CA ALA A 96 3.75 -11.47 8.87
C ALA A 96 4.54 -12.46 9.74
N SER A 97 4.98 -13.60 9.19
CA SER A 97 5.63 -14.68 9.99
C SER A 97 7.13 -14.85 9.71
N GLU A 98 7.64 -14.45 8.55
CA GLU A 98 8.99 -14.82 8.12
C GLU A 98 9.92 -13.62 7.90
N THR A 99 9.39 -12.41 7.76
CA THR A 99 10.24 -11.28 7.28
C THR A 99 10.63 -10.28 8.34
N ASN A 100 10.11 -10.36 9.56
CA ASN A 100 10.24 -9.34 10.60
C ASN A 100 9.79 -7.94 10.13
N ALA A 101 8.89 -7.86 9.14
CA ALA A 101 8.34 -6.60 8.70
C ALA A 101 7.42 -6.02 9.78
N LEU A 102 7.63 -4.74 10.10
CA LEU A 102 6.83 -4.03 11.09
C LEU A 102 5.43 -3.70 10.56
N ILE A 103 5.34 -3.44 9.25
CA ILE A 103 4.11 -3.04 8.58
C ILE A 103 4.10 -3.55 7.14
N GLY A 104 2.90 -3.88 6.65
CA GLY A 104 2.64 -4.18 5.24
C GLY A 104 2.02 -2.99 4.50
N ILE A 105 2.41 -2.77 3.24
CA ILE A 105 1.81 -1.78 2.34
C ILE A 105 1.38 -2.47 1.04
N GLY A 106 0.13 -2.37 0.70
CA GLY A 106 -0.57 -3.11 -0.33
C GLY A 106 -1.72 -3.91 0.31
N PRO A 107 -2.39 -4.80 -0.40
CA PRO A 107 -2.31 -5.07 -1.84
C PRO A 107 -2.96 -3.97 -2.70
N THR A 108 -2.52 -3.85 -3.95
CA THR A 108 -3.07 -2.87 -4.90
C THR A 108 -4.46 -3.26 -5.43
N CYS A 109 -4.75 -4.55 -5.56
CA CYS A 109 -6.02 -5.04 -6.10
C CYS A 109 -7.06 -5.26 -4.99
N SER A 110 -8.27 -4.72 -5.14
CA SER A 110 -9.34 -4.82 -4.14
C SER A 110 -9.76 -6.25 -3.77
N GLY A 111 -9.75 -7.17 -4.73
CA GLY A 111 -10.02 -8.60 -4.47
C GLY A 111 -8.93 -9.24 -3.62
N VAL A 112 -7.68 -8.94 -3.92
CA VAL A 112 -6.51 -9.42 -3.15
C VAL A 112 -6.50 -8.80 -1.75
N ALA A 113 -6.83 -7.50 -1.64
CA ALA A 113 -6.95 -6.83 -0.34
C ALA A 113 -8.00 -7.50 0.54
N ALA A 114 -9.20 -7.76 0.01
CA ALA A 114 -10.26 -8.42 0.77
C ALA A 114 -9.84 -9.82 1.26
N ALA A 115 -9.20 -10.60 0.40
CA ALA A 115 -8.72 -11.95 0.74
C ALA A 115 -7.57 -11.91 1.76
N SER A 116 -6.57 -11.05 1.55
CA SER A 116 -5.45 -10.86 2.48
C SER A 116 -5.92 -10.37 3.84
N PHE A 117 -6.82 -9.37 3.90
CA PHE A 117 -7.35 -8.86 5.16
C PHE A 117 -8.14 -9.93 5.93
N GLY A 118 -8.75 -10.88 5.20
CA GLY A 118 -9.51 -11.98 5.79
C GLY A 118 -8.70 -12.95 6.67
N VAL A 119 -7.38 -13.00 6.51
CA VAL A 119 -6.49 -13.86 7.31
C VAL A 119 -5.87 -13.15 8.51
N PHE A 120 -6.17 -11.88 8.72
CA PHE A 120 -5.75 -11.14 9.90
C PHE A 120 -6.75 -11.31 11.05
N GLN A 121 -6.24 -11.23 12.27
CA GLN A 121 -7.04 -11.21 13.47
C GLN A 121 -8.13 -10.13 13.39
N LYS A 122 -9.37 -10.47 13.76
CA LYS A 122 -10.50 -9.53 13.63
C LYS A 122 -10.42 -8.39 14.63
N LYS A 123 -10.03 -8.73 15.88
CA LYS A 123 -9.87 -7.76 16.98
C LYS A 123 -8.47 -7.88 17.54
N VAL A 124 -7.84 -6.73 17.75
CA VAL A 124 -6.52 -6.68 18.40
C VAL A 124 -6.62 -7.25 19.82
N GLY A 125 -5.72 -8.19 20.14
CA GLY A 125 -5.65 -8.79 21.47
C GLY A 125 -6.66 -9.92 21.76
N ASP A 126 -7.43 -10.35 20.76
CA ASP A 126 -8.29 -11.52 20.91
C ASP A 126 -7.47 -12.82 20.83
N SER A 127 -7.16 -13.42 21.97
CA SER A 127 -6.37 -14.65 22.04
C SER A 127 -7.05 -15.89 21.46
N SER A 128 -8.35 -15.83 21.21
CA SER A 128 -9.11 -16.92 20.58
C SER A 128 -9.02 -16.87 19.03
N ASP A 129 -8.64 -15.73 18.46
CA ASP A 129 -8.44 -15.54 17.01
C ASP A 129 -6.94 -15.67 16.67
N THR A 130 -6.59 -16.74 15.95
CA THR A 130 -5.22 -17.06 15.52
C THR A 130 -4.80 -16.34 14.22
N GLY A 131 -5.56 -15.34 13.79
CA GLY A 131 -5.24 -14.54 12.61
C GLY A 131 -3.93 -13.76 12.75
N LEU A 132 -3.41 -13.29 11.61
CA LEU A 132 -2.15 -12.54 11.56
C LEU A 132 -2.28 -11.20 12.32
N GLN A 133 -1.17 -10.79 12.95
CA GLN A 133 -1.09 -9.59 13.79
C GLN A 133 0.03 -8.69 13.29
N MET A 134 -0.25 -7.91 12.26
CA MET A 134 0.66 -6.92 11.70
C MET A 134 -0.17 -5.82 11.05
N PRO A 135 0.13 -4.53 11.26
CA PRO A 135 -0.53 -3.45 10.54
C PRO A 135 -0.35 -3.61 9.03
N LEU A 136 -1.45 -3.55 8.30
CA LEU A 136 -1.46 -3.65 6.84
C LEU A 136 -2.29 -2.52 6.23
N LEU A 137 -1.64 -1.68 5.41
CA LEU A 137 -2.29 -0.62 4.66
C LEU A 137 -2.46 -1.02 3.20
N THR A 138 -3.67 -0.91 2.64
CA THR A 138 -3.79 -0.94 1.19
C THR A 138 -3.48 0.42 0.58
N ASP A 139 -2.79 0.41 -0.56
CA ASP A 139 -2.33 1.60 -1.27
C ASP A 139 -3.38 2.15 -2.25
N THR A 140 -3.97 1.29 -3.08
CA THR A 140 -4.89 1.68 -4.16
C THR A 140 -6.23 0.96 -4.14
N ALA A 141 -6.41 -0.07 -3.31
CA ALA A 141 -7.66 -0.82 -3.25
C ALA A 141 -8.81 0.03 -2.67
N VAL A 142 -9.89 0.15 -3.43
CA VAL A 142 -11.02 1.07 -3.17
C VAL A 142 -12.32 0.38 -2.77
N ARG A 143 -12.36 -0.96 -2.77
CA ARG A 143 -13.57 -1.74 -2.44
C ARG A 143 -14.15 -1.32 -1.09
N ASN A 144 -15.48 -1.17 -1.05
CA ASN A 144 -16.18 -0.88 0.19
C ASN A 144 -15.96 -1.96 1.26
N GLY A 145 -15.87 -1.54 2.51
CA GLY A 145 -15.80 -2.42 3.67
C GLY A 145 -14.42 -3.02 3.96
N LEU A 146 -13.37 -2.76 3.19
CA LEU A 146 -12.04 -3.33 3.42
C LEU A 146 -11.54 -3.12 4.85
N ALA A 147 -11.54 -1.88 5.33
CA ALA A 147 -11.05 -1.55 6.68
C ALA A 147 -11.95 -2.06 7.82
N LYS A 148 -13.08 -2.70 7.51
CA LYS A 148 -13.97 -3.34 8.50
C LYS A 148 -13.68 -4.84 8.66
N ILE A 149 -12.80 -5.42 7.84
CA ILE A 149 -12.51 -6.85 7.85
C ILE A 149 -11.68 -7.23 9.08
N SER A 150 -10.74 -6.38 9.46
CA SER A 150 -9.84 -6.61 10.60
C SER A 150 -9.42 -5.27 11.21
N GLN A 151 -9.17 -5.24 12.51
CA GLN A 151 -8.61 -4.07 13.19
C GLN A 151 -7.11 -3.84 12.88
N TRP A 152 -6.45 -4.82 12.26
CA TRP A 152 -5.07 -4.71 11.81
C TRP A 152 -4.94 -4.12 10.41
N THR A 153 -6.07 -3.88 9.72
CA THR A 153 -6.06 -3.52 8.30
C THR A 153 -6.64 -2.13 8.05
N PHE A 154 -5.95 -1.35 7.26
CA PHE A 154 -6.24 0.05 7.02
C PHE A 154 -6.32 0.34 5.52
N ARG A 155 -6.93 1.46 5.20
CA ARG A 155 -7.05 1.96 3.84
C ARG A 155 -6.76 3.45 3.81
N ASN A 156 -5.93 3.89 2.87
CA ASN A 156 -5.61 5.30 2.63
C ASN A 156 -6.40 5.93 1.47
N THR A 157 -7.16 5.11 0.72
CA THR A 157 -7.99 5.56 -0.41
C THR A 157 -9.45 5.75 0.02
N PRO A 158 -10.22 6.64 -0.63
CA PRO A 158 -11.67 6.70 -0.44
C PRO A 158 -12.34 5.38 -0.85
N ASN A 159 -13.52 5.10 -0.30
CA ASN A 159 -14.29 3.96 -0.78
C ASN A 159 -15.06 4.31 -2.06
N GLU A 160 -15.29 3.33 -2.91
CA GLU A 160 -15.93 3.55 -4.21
C GLU A 160 -17.34 4.16 -4.12
N PRO A 161 -18.25 3.71 -3.24
CA PRO A 161 -19.56 4.31 -3.14
C PRO A 161 -19.52 5.82 -2.90
N ASP A 162 -18.71 6.28 -1.94
CA ASP A 162 -18.58 7.70 -1.63
C ASP A 162 -17.92 8.48 -2.77
N MET A 163 -16.95 7.85 -3.44
CA MET A 163 -16.22 8.45 -4.55
C MET A 163 -17.14 8.73 -5.72
N TYR A 164 -17.92 7.73 -6.15
CA TYR A 164 -18.84 7.87 -7.28
C TYR A 164 -20.05 8.73 -6.93
N ASP A 165 -20.55 8.65 -5.71
CA ASP A 165 -21.64 9.52 -5.27
C ASP A 165 -21.24 11.01 -5.34
N LYS A 166 -20.06 11.36 -4.83
CA LYS A 166 -19.53 12.72 -4.92
C LYS A 166 -19.20 13.14 -6.36
N LEU A 167 -18.72 12.21 -7.20
CA LEU A 167 -18.44 12.48 -8.60
C LEU A 167 -19.72 12.87 -9.33
N PHE A 168 -20.78 12.09 -9.23
CA PHE A 168 -22.02 12.36 -9.93
C PHE A 168 -22.78 13.57 -9.35
N ALA A 169 -22.71 13.79 -8.03
CA ALA A 169 -23.19 15.05 -7.44
C ALA A 169 -22.47 16.27 -8.01
N TRP A 170 -21.16 16.19 -8.16
CA TRP A 170 -20.35 17.26 -8.76
C TRP A 170 -20.71 17.48 -10.23
N ILE A 171 -20.82 16.41 -11.04
CA ILE A 171 -21.21 16.51 -12.46
C ILE A 171 -22.60 17.15 -12.58
N ALA A 172 -23.58 16.69 -11.81
CA ALA A 172 -24.93 17.25 -11.84
C ALA A 172 -24.96 18.75 -11.52
N LYS A 173 -24.12 19.19 -10.58
CA LYS A 173 -24.03 20.58 -10.17
C LYS A 173 -23.30 21.46 -11.19
N THR A 174 -22.17 20.98 -11.73
CA THR A 174 -21.30 21.79 -12.59
C THR A 174 -21.67 21.71 -14.06
N ASN A 175 -22.35 20.66 -14.48
CA ASN A 175 -22.73 20.38 -15.87
C ASN A 175 -24.21 20.00 -15.97
N PRO A 176 -25.17 20.90 -15.64
CA PRO A 176 -26.58 20.60 -15.53
C PRO A 176 -27.23 20.15 -16.85
N ASN A 177 -26.57 20.39 -17.97
CA ASN A 177 -27.03 19.99 -19.31
C ASN A 177 -26.74 18.53 -19.64
N ILE A 178 -25.83 17.87 -18.90
CA ILE A 178 -25.55 16.44 -19.07
C ILE A 178 -26.72 15.68 -18.43
N LYS A 179 -27.40 14.84 -19.21
CA LYS A 179 -28.51 14.00 -18.75
C LYS A 179 -28.20 12.51 -18.85
N THR A 180 -27.33 12.14 -19.77
CA THR A 180 -27.02 10.76 -20.09
C THR A 180 -25.55 10.49 -19.81
N ILE A 181 -25.27 9.38 -19.13
CA ILE A 181 -23.93 8.85 -18.90
C ILE A 181 -23.80 7.53 -19.64
N TYR A 182 -22.74 7.42 -20.42
CA TYR A 182 -22.38 6.16 -21.04
C TYR A 182 -21.28 5.48 -20.22
N GLY A 183 -21.48 4.21 -19.89
CA GLY A 183 -20.55 3.45 -19.08
C GLY A 183 -20.13 2.13 -19.71
N GLY A 184 -18.87 1.79 -19.49
CA GLY A 184 -18.30 0.50 -19.81
C GLY A 184 -17.47 -0.05 -18.65
N THR A 185 -17.38 -1.37 -18.53
CA THR A 185 -16.57 -2.02 -17.50
C THR A 185 -15.94 -3.29 -18.02
N GLU A 186 -14.82 -3.66 -17.45
CA GLU A 186 -14.18 -4.94 -17.67
C GLU A 186 -14.96 -6.05 -16.92
N THR A 187 -15.42 -7.06 -17.65
CA THR A 187 -16.29 -8.11 -17.08
C THR A 187 -15.52 -9.30 -16.50
N ASN A 188 -14.26 -9.49 -16.90
CA ASN A 188 -13.39 -10.57 -16.43
C ASN A 188 -12.80 -10.29 -15.02
N GLN A 189 -12.97 -9.07 -14.50
CA GLN A 189 -12.57 -8.70 -13.14
C GLN A 189 -13.82 -8.59 -12.25
N GLY A 190 -14.04 -9.58 -11.38
CA GLY A 190 -15.24 -9.66 -10.55
C GLY A 190 -15.49 -8.43 -9.67
N HIS A 191 -14.42 -7.74 -9.22
CA HIS A 191 -14.58 -6.48 -8.50
C HIS A 191 -15.09 -5.37 -9.41
N SER A 192 -14.49 -5.16 -10.57
CA SER A 192 -14.92 -4.14 -11.54
C SER A 192 -16.36 -4.34 -12.00
N ALA A 193 -16.72 -5.56 -12.39
CA ALA A 193 -18.07 -5.88 -12.81
C ALA A 193 -19.11 -5.66 -11.70
N GLY A 194 -18.78 -6.07 -10.46
CA GLY A 194 -19.65 -5.88 -9.30
C GLY A 194 -19.82 -4.41 -8.91
N THR A 195 -18.75 -3.65 -8.91
CA THR A 195 -18.77 -2.20 -8.62
C THR A 195 -19.54 -1.44 -9.69
N TYR A 196 -19.36 -1.77 -10.97
CA TYR A 196 -20.05 -1.13 -12.07
C TYR A 196 -21.56 -1.15 -11.86
N SER A 197 -22.16 -2.33 -11.72
CA SER A 197 -23.60 -2.48 -11.62
C SER A 197 -24.19 -2.01 -10.28
N LYS A 198 -23.50 -2.30 -9.18
CA LYS A 198 -24.03 -2.08 -7.82
C LYS A 198 -23.69 -0.72 -7.23
N VAL A 199 -22.65 -0.06 -7.73
CA VAL A 199 -22.15 1.20 -7.16
C VAL A 199 -22.24 2.33 -8.19
N ILE A 200 -21.57 2.20 -9.33
CA ILE A 200 -21.43 3.31 -10.30
C ILE A 200 -22.76 3.66 -10.93
N VAL A 201 -23.42 2.68 -11.53
CA VAL A 201 -24.74 2.86 -12.17
C VAL A 201 -25.75 3.42 -11.18
N GLN A 202 -25.78 2.86 -9.97
CA GLN A 202 -26.73 3.29 -8.93
C GLN A 202 -26.44 4.71 -8.44
N ALA A 203 -25.20 5.11 -8.34
CA ALA A 203 -24.83 6.47 -7.99
C ALA A 203 -25.25 7.47 -9.08
N ALA A 204 -25.02 7.16 -10.36
CA ALA A 204 -25.45 8.01 -11.46
C ALA A 204 -26.98 8.20 -11.48
N ILE A 205 -27.75 7.13 -11.32
CA ILE A 205 -29.21 7.17 -11.28
C ILE A 205 -29.70 8.03 -10.10
N ARG A 206 -29.13 7.87 -8.89
CA ARG A 206 -29.48 8.71 -7.73
C ARG A 206 -29.30 10.20 -7.97
N HIS A 207 -28.33 10.57 -8.80
CA HIS A 207 -28.07 11.98 -9.15
C HIS A 207 -28.79 12.44 -10.43
N GLY A 208 -29.79 11.65 -10.92
CA GLY A 208 -30.68 12.05 -12.00
C GLY A 208 -30.13 11.83 -13.41
N PHE A 209 -29.10 11.00 -13.57
CA PHE A 209 -28.60 10.64 -14.88
C PHE A 209 -29.28 9.40 -15.43
N GLU A 210 -29.57 9.42 -16.74
CA GLU A 210 -29.86 8.23 -17.51
C GLU A 210 -28.54 7.46 -17.76
N TRP A 211 -28.55 6.16 -17.48
CA TRP A 211 -27.37 5.32 -17.69
C TRP A 211 -27.54 4.45 -18.92
N VAL A 212 -26.62 4.58 -19.87
CA VAL A 212 -26.59 3.78 -21.09
C VAL A 212 -25.46 2.75 -20.99
N ASN A 213 -25.84 1.48 -21.10
CA ASN A 213 -24.90 0.35 -21.13
C ASN A 213 -24.61 -0.06 -22.58
N GLY A 214 -23.37 -0.46 -22.82
CA GLY A 214 -23.03 -1.25 -23.99
C GLY A 214 -22.21 -2.48 -23.58
N PRO A 215 -22.31 -3.62 -24.30
CA PRO A 215 -21.36 -4.71 -24.14
C PRO A 215 -19.95 -4.18 -24.39
N ILE A 216 -18.98 -4.60 -23.55
CA ILE A 216 -17.59 -4.11 -23.68
C ILE A 216 -17.00 -4.41 -25.04
N ASP A 217 -17.35 -5.54 -25.64
CA ASP A 217 -16.91 -5.93 -26.97
C ASP A 217 -17.41 -4.97 -28.06
N GLU A 218 -18.66 -4.52 -27.97
CA GLU A 218 -19.20 -3.47 -28.84
C GLU A 218 -18.66 -2.08 -28.50
N VAL A 219 -18.31 -1.84 -27.22
CA VAL A 219 -17.75 -0.57 -26.75
C VAL A 219 -16.28 -0.44 -27.16
N SER A 220 -15.49 -1.51 -27.08
CA SER A 220 -14.08 -1.46 -27.51
C SER A 220 -13.95 -1.13 -29.00
N ASP A 221 -14.83 -1.66 -29.84
CA ASP A 221 -14.85 -1.36 -31.26
C ASP A 221 -15.34 0.07 -31.57
N LYS A 222 -16.34 0.55 -30.84
CA LYS A 222 -16.89 1.91 -30.98
C LYS A 222 -15.97 2.98 -30.36
N ILE A 223 -15.36 2.72 -29.20
CA ILE A 223 -14.37 3.62 -28.58
C ILE A 223 -13.12 3.68 -29.46
N GLY A 224 -12.65 2.56 -30.00
CA GLY A 224 -11.53 2.51 -30.96
C GLY A 224 -11.78 3.33 -32.22
N SER A 225 -13.03 3.47 -32.66
CA SER A 225 -13.40 4.30 -33.80
C SER A 225 -13.71 5.74 -33.43
N GLY A 226 -14.23 6.01 -32.22
CA GLY A 226 -14.59 7.34 -31.73
C GLY A 226 -13.43 8.21 -31.28
N PHE A 227 -12.41 7.62 -30.66
CA PHE A 227 -11.19 8.35 -30.25
C PHE A 227 -10.23 8.69 -31.38
N LYS A 228 -10.45 8.18 -32.60
CA LYS A 228 -9.67 8.58 -33.78
C LYS A 228 -10.08 9.94 -34.37
N ASN A 229 -11.17 10.51 -33.89
CA ASN A 229 -11.76 11.75 -34.43
C ASN A 229 -11.90 12.90 -33.39
N VAL A 230 -11.19 12.82 -32.27
CA VAL A 230 -11.10 13.91 -31.29
C VAL A 230 -9.70 14.47 -31.27
#